data_df2a7b36c80ce076070cc63e78889b70
#
_entry.id   df2a7b36c80ce076070cc63e78889b70
#
_cell.length_a   1.000
_cell.length_b   1.000
_cell.length_c   1.000
_cell.angle_alpha   90.00
_cell.angle_beta   90.00
_cell.angle_gamma   90.00
#
_symmetry.space_group_name_H-M   'P 1'
#
loop_
_entity.id
_entity.type
_entity.pdbx_description
1 polymer ?
#
loop_
_entity_poly.entity_id
_entity_poly.type
_entity_poly.pdbx_seq_one_letter_code
_entity_poly.pdbx_strand_id
1 'polypeptide(L)'
;MTGAETFGAISVVPPLLAIVLAIVTRRAILSLFLGIWSGGIIFTGSIGIIQTLNWTVSSLGESLFNAKILTIVMFLGGGVAMIWRLGGAKAIGNAATSRLDSQRKVGLATWIFGMLWFFGDYSNTAIVGTTMRDMADEMRMSREKLSYIIDSTAAPVATFGISSWVVYQLSMIEQGYEAAGISGQAPEAFSLFLQSIPFNMYCLFAIVMVGIIIITQRDFGEMLDAEHRSWKHGKVLRDNAVPMQSAEDSLGEMATDSPQLRYFLLPVGSLITVVFAGSAYTGIAAAGENPALIDIVGNAAFVDALLWGSFSMVAMGLISGVTGGLMDLEEAMETIIDGFSMMITAASILVMAWTIGTVTTELGTGIYVTNVAETIISPMLLPVVILFASAVIAFSTGTSWGTMAIVTPIAIPLAWSIGGSAPTLLPVAVGTVFSGAIFGDHCSPISDTTILSSTFTGADHIDHVRTQMYYAVTVILVASVMLLVWGATRITPLVLLPIGVGLLYGLVYGLSEWDASRKNLAPQAARTEQQSSPSDD
;
A
#
# COMPACT_ATOMS: atom_id res chain seq x y z
N MET A 1 -5.08 -21.44 -33.04
CA MET A 1 -5.58 -20.04 -33.03
C MET A 1 -5.34 -19.53 -31.63
N THR A 2 -4.70 -18.38 -31.50
CA THR A 2 -4.53 -17.74 -30.18
C THR A 2 -5.90 -17.24 -29.69
N GLY A 3 -6.10 -17.14 -28.37
CA GLY A 3 -7.36 -16.60 -27.81
C GLY A 3 -7.75 -15.24 -28.42
N ALA A 4 -6.75 -14.38 -28.69
CA ALA A 4 -6.96 -13.08 -29.33
C ALA A 4 -7.54 -13.17 -30.75
N GLU A 5 -7.16 -14.16 -31.54
CA GLU A 5 -7.74 -14.39 -32.89
C GLU A 5 -9.16 -14.91 -32.80
N THR A 6 -9.50 -15.65 -31.76
CA THR A 6 -10.82 -16.26 -31.56
C THR A 6 -11.83 -15.27 -30.99
N PHE A 7 -11.43 -14.48 -29.97
CA PHE A 7 -12.36 -13.64 -29.20
C PHE A 7 -12.25 -12.14 -29.52
N GLY A 8 -11.11 -11.65 -30.03
CA GLY A 8 -10.94 -10.25 -30.44
C GLY A 8 -11.38 -9.24 -29.36
N ALA A 9 -12.20 -8.25 -29.75
CA ALA A 9 -12.68 -7.20 -28.85
C ALA A 9 -13.52 -7.72 -27.65
N ILE A 10 -14.17 -8.87 -27.80
CA ILE A 10 -14.99 -9.45 -26.73
C ILE A 10 -14.12 -9.92 -25.55
N SER A 11 -12.83 -10.24 -25.78
CA SER A 11 -11.90 -10.62 -24.71
C SER A 11 -11.70 -9.53 -23.64
N VAL A 12 -11.98 -8.26 -23.96
CA VAL A 12 -11.85 -7.13 -23.04
C VAL A 12 -13.05 -7.00 -22.09
N VAL A 13 -14.17 -7.66 -22.41
CA VAL A 13 -15.41 -7.55 -21.60
C VAL A 13 -15.23 -7.98 -20.15
N PRO A 14 -14.56 -9.10 -19.80
CA PRO A 14 -14.42 -9.52 -18.41
C PRO A 14 -13.70 -8.48 -17.52
N PRO A 15 -12.51 -7.98 -17.85
CA PRO A 15 -11.85 -6.97 -17.03
C PRO A 15 -12.61 -5.64 -17.04
N LEU A 16 -13.19 -5.19 -18.17
CA LEU A 16 -13.99 -3.98 -18.21
C LEU A 16 -15.26 -4.09 -17.36
N LEU A 17 -15.95 -5.25 -17.41
CA LEU A 17 -17.12 -5.48 -16.57
C LEU A 17 -16.74 -5.47 -15.08
N ALA A 18 -15.61 -6.10 -14.71
CA ALA A 18 -15.09 -6.03 -13.34
C ALA A 18 -14.86 -4.57 -12.90
N ILE A 19 -14.22 -3.74 -13.75
CA ILE A 19 -13.99 -2.30 -13.46
C ILE A 19 -15.32 -1.56 -13.30
N VAL A 20 -16.21 -1.66 -14.27
CA VAL A 20 -17.51 -0.95 -14.25
C VAL A 20 -18.34 -1.35 -13.04
N LEU A 21 -18.42 -2.64 -12.76
CA LEU A 21 -19.15 -3.13 -11.59
C LEU A 21 -18.49 -2.72 -10.29
N ALA A 22 -17.15 -2.70 -10.22
CA ALA A 22 -16.45 -2.22 -9.03
C ALA A 22 -16.76 -0.75 -8.74
N ILE A 23 -16.77 0.10 -9.76
CA ILE A 23 -17.17 1.52 -9.66
C ILE A 23 -18.63 1.68 -9.20
N VAL A 24 -19.55 0.89 -9.79
CA VAL A 24 -20.99 1.01 -9.51
C VAL A 24 -21.37 0.39 -8.18
N THR A 25 -20.86 -0.81 -7.87
CA THR A 25 -21.25 -1.58 -6.68
C THR A 25 -20.41 -1.24 -5.45
N ARG A 26 -19.19 -0.70 -5.67
CA ARG A 26 -18.18 -0.46 -4.63
C ARG A 26 -17.80 -1.74 -3.87
N ARG A 27 -17.83 -2.90 -4.55
CA ARG A 27 -17.55 -4.23 -3.99
C ARG A 27 -16.58 -5.01 -4.87
N ALA A 28 -15.29 -4.98 -4.56
CA ALA A 28 -14.22 -5.56 -5.37
C ALA A 28 -14.44 -7.06 -5.64
N ILE A 29 -14.65 -7.88 -4.60
CA ILE A 29 -14.82 -9.34 -4.72
C ILE A 29 -16.01 -9.70 -5.64
N LEU A 30 -17.16 -9.06 -5.42
CA LEU A 30 -18.35 -9.30 -6.25
C LEU A 30 -18.09 -8.93 -7.72
N SER A 31 -17.44 -7.81 -7.94
CA SER A 31 -17.15 -7.27 -9.27
C SER A 31 -16.18 -8.15 -10.04
N LEU A 32 -15.09 -8.59 -9.36
CA LEU A 32 -14.16 -9.56 -9.91
C LEU A 32 -14.86 -10.88 -10.26
N PHE A 33 -15.69 -11.42 -9.34
CA PHE A 33 -16.43 -12.65 -9.60
C PHE A 33 -17.33 -12.54 -10.83
N LEU A 34 -18.10 -11.46 -10.97
CA LEU A 34 -18.98 -11.24 -12.13
C LEU A 34 -18.18 -11.02 -13.42
N GLY A 35 -17.02 -10.37 -13.35
CA GLY A 35 -16.07 -10.28 -14.46
C GLY A 35 -15.59 -11.66 -14.91
N ILE A 36 -15.11 -12.48 -13.98
CA ILE A 36 -14.66 -13.85 -14.22
C ILE A 36 -15.78 -14.68 -14.84
N TRP A 37 -16.97 -14.61 -14.28
CA TRP A 37 -18.13 -15.35 -14.78
C TRP A 37 -18.50 -14.93 -16.21
N SER A 38 -18.46 -13.64 -16.53
CA SER A 38 -18.65 -13.19 -17.91
C SER A 38 -17.62 -13.80 -18.87
N GLY A 39 -16.37 -13.96 -18.41
CA GLY A 39 -15.33 -14.69 -19.15
C GLY A 39 -15.69 -16.15 -19.37
N GLY A 40 -16.22 -16.83 -18.37
CA GLY A 40 -16.72 -18.20 -18.47
C GLY A 40 -17.85 -18.34 -19.50
N ILE A 41 -18.77 -17.37 -19.56
CA ILE A 41 -19.82 -17.30 -20.56
C ILE A 41 -19.24 -17.14 -21.96
N ILE A 42 -18.30 -16.21 -22.15
CA ILE A 42 -17.66 -15.94 -23.45
C ILE A 42 -16.89 -17.17 -23.93
N PHE A 43 -16.10 -17.79 -23.04
CA PHE A 43 -15.28 -18.94 -23.40
C PHE A 43 -16.08 -20.19 -23.79
N THR A 44 -17.15 -20.48 -23.03
CA THR A 44 -17.94 -21.71 -23.25
C THR A 44 -19.10 -21.53 -24.21
N GLY A 45 -19.49 -20.30 -24.53
CA GLY A 45 -20.71 -20.01 -25.27
C GLY A 45 -22.01 -20.45 -24.56
N SER A 46 -21.93 -20.64 -23.23
CA SER A 46 -23.04 -21.15 -22.40
C SER A 46 -23.07 -20.38 -21.06
N ILE A 47 -23.75 -20.91 -20.02
CA ILE A 47 -23.87 -20.26 -18.70
C ILE A 47 -22.52 -20.06 -18.00
N GLY A 48 -21.46 -20.79 -18.36
CA GLY A 48 -20.07 -20.59 -17.97
C GLY A 48 -19.71 -20.81 -16.50
N ILE A 49 -20.67 -21.11 -15.61
CA ILE A 49 -20.41 -21.17 -14.16
C ILE A 49 -19.43 -22.29 -13.77
N ILE A 50 -19.53 -23.45 -14.43
CA ILE A 50 -18.62 -24.58 -14.16
C ILE A 50 -17.19 -24.22 -14.56
N GLN A 51 -17.01 -23.55 -15.71
CA GLN A 51 -15.70 -23.10 -16.17
C GLN A 51 -15.12 -22.04 -15.22
N THR A 52 -15.95 -21.12 -14.73
CA THR A 52 -15.57 -20.14 -13.70
C THR A 52 -15.02 -20.82 -12.45
N LEU A 53 -15.72 -21.82 -11.93
CA LEU A 53 -15.27 -22.58 -10.76
C LEU A 53 -13.99 -23.38 -11.03
N ASN A 54 -13.88 -24.00 -12.23
CA ASN A 54 -12.67 -24.71 -12.63
C ASN A 54 -11.45 -23.77 -12.65
N TRP A 55 -11.57 -22.60 -13.25
CA TRP A 55 -10.50 -21.60 -13.26
C TRP A 55 -10.12 -21.12 -11.86
N THR A 56 -11.12 -20.94 -10.98
CA THR A 56 -10.84 -20.56 -9.58
C THR A 56 -10.06 -21.66 -8.84
N VAL A 57 -10.40 -22.92 -9.07
CA VAL A 57 -9.71 -24.06 -8.45
C VAL A 57 -8.31 -24.23 -9.06
N SER A 58 -8.17 -24.16 -10.39
CA SER A 58 -6.87 -24.34 -11.05
C SER A 58 -5.90 -23.20 -10.71
N SER A 59 -6.36 -21.96 -10.59
CA SER A 59 -5.53 -20.82 -10.17
C SER A 59 -4.93 -20.98 -8.78
N LEU A 60 -5.55 -21.80 -7.93
CA LEU A 60 -5.02 -22.15 -6.60
C LEU A 60 -4.15 -23.41 -6.63
N GLY A 61 -4.66 -24.47 -7.27
CA GLY A 61 -4.10 -25.82 -7.16
C GLY A 61 -2.91 -26.10 -8.06
N GLU A 62 -2.82 -25.43 -9.20
CA GLU A 62 -1.76 -25.67 -10.19
C GLU A 62 -0.52 -24.79 -9.98
N SER A 63 -0.63 -23.73 -9.18
CA SER A 63 0.46 -22.80 -8.89
C SER A 63 1.00 -22.92 -7.47
N LEU A 64 2.17 -23.55 -7.32
CA LEU A 64 2.90 -23.57 -6.05
C LEU A 64 3.23 -22.15 -5.56
N PHE A 65 3.46 -21.23 -6.50
CA PHE A 65 3.71 -19.82 -6.21
C PHE A 65 2.50 -19.19 -5.49
N ASN A 66 1.29 -19.36 -6.01
CA ASN A 66 0.06 -18.82 -5.41
C ASN A 66 -0.20 -19.40 -4.01
N ALA A 67 0.06 -20.70 -3.82
CA ALA A 67 -0.05 -21.33 -2.50
C ALA A 67 0.95 -20.71 -1.49
N LYS A 68 2.21 -20.46 -1.90
CA LYS A 68 3.19 -19.75 -1.05
C LYS A 68 2.71 -18.36 -0.68
N ILE A 69 2.19 -17.59 -1.64
CA ILE A 69 1.67 -16.24 -1.42
C ILE A 69 0.57 -16.22 -0.36
N LEU A 70 -0.45 -17.09 -0.49
CA LEU A 70 -1.51 -17.20 0.51
C LEU A 70 -0.96 -17.53 1.89
N THR A 71 -0.03 -18.48 1.97
CA THR A 71 0.58 -18.89 3.22
C THR A 71 1.33 -17.73 3.89
N ILE A 72 2.11 -16.96 3.11
CA ILE A 72 2.84 -15.79 3.61
C ILE A 72 1.88 -14.75 4.18
N VAL A 73 0.81 -14.42 3.43
CA VAL A 73 -0.18 -13.42 3.86
C VAL A 73 -0.82 -13.83 5.19
N MET A 74 -1.19 -15.10 5.33
CA MET A 74 -1.76 -15.63 6.58
C MET A 74 -0.75 -15.55 7.73
N PHE A 75 0.48 -16.02 7.54
CA PHE A 75 1.51 -15.99 8.60
C PHE A 75 1.89 -14.56 9.00
N LEU A 76 1.97 -13.61 8.08
CA LEU A 76 2.19 -12.21 8.43
C LEU A 76 1.07 -11.68 9.32
N GLY A 77 -0.21 -11.99 9.00
CA GLY A 77 -1.34 -11.65 9.85
C GLY A 77 -1.24 -12.26 11.25
N GLY A 78 -0.93 -13.56 11.33
CA GLY A 78 -0.73 -14.24 12.61
C GLY A 78 0.41 -13.66 13.45
N GLY A 79 1.54 -13.31 12.79
CA GLY A 79 2.67 -12.67 13.46
C GLY A 79 2.35 -11.29 14.01
N VAL A 80 1.56 -10.50 13.27
CA VAL A 80 1.07 -9.19 13.71
C VAL A 80 0.15 -9.33 14.93
N ALA A 81 -0.81 -10.26 14.90
CA ALA A 81 -1.70 -10.50 16.02
C ALA A 81 -0.93 -10.90 17.29
N MET A 82 0.10 -11.74 17.13
CA MET A 82 1.00 -12.10 18.24
C MET A 82 1.72 -10.89 18.82
N ILE A 83 2.30 -10.02 17.98
CA ILE A 83 3.00 -8.80 18.45
C ILE A 83 2.05 -7.88 19.21
N TRP A 84 0.82 -7.74 18.71
CA TRP A 84 -0.22 -6.95 19.39
C TRP A 84 -0.59 -7.54 20.74
N ARG A 85 -0.97 -8.81 20.77
CA ARG A 85 -1.42 -9.51 21.98
C ARG A 85 -0.35 -9.51 23.09
N LEU A 86 0.93 -9.65 22.72
CA LEU A 86 2.08 -9.59 23.62
C LEU A 86 2.45 -8.16 24.09
N GLY A 87 1.74 -7.13 23.63
CA GLY A 87 2.02 -5.75 24.00
C GLY A 87 3.28 -5.16 23.37
N GLY A 88 3.87 -5.84 22.38
CA GLY A 88 5.09 -5.38 21.69
C GLY A 88 4.90 -4.03 21.00
N ALA A 89 3.72 -3.81 20.43
CA ALA A 89 3.34 -2.56 19.81
C ALA A 89 3.30 -1.39 20.80
N LYS A 90 2.61 -1.57 21.93
CA LYS A 90 2.51 -0.55 22.99
C LYS A 90 3.88 -0.26 23.62
N ALA A 91 4.77 -1.25 23.68
CA ALA A 91 6.12 -1.06 24.21
C ALA A 91 6.94 -0.06 23.40
N ILE A 92 6.82 -0.06 22.07
CA ILE A 92 7.47 0.93 21.20
C ILE A 92 6.89 2.33 21.48
N GLY A 93 5.56 2.44 21.54
CA GLY A 93 4.90 3.70 21.89
C GLY A 93 5.43 4.24 23.23
N ASN A 94 5.42 3.44 24.28
CA ASN A 94 5.92 3.83 25.60
C ASN A 94 7.40 4.25 25.59
N ALA A 95 8.24 3.60 24.79
CA ALA A 95 9.65 4.00 24.66
C ALA A 95 9.84 5.35 23.98
N ALA A 96 8.92 5.74 23.10
CA ALA A 96 8.93 7.03 22.41
C ALA A 96 8.40 8.17 23.30
N THR A 97 7.40 7.91 24.15
CA THR A 97 6.57 8.90 24.84
C THR A 97 7.32 9.84 25.79
N SER A 98 8.36 9.38 26.47
CA SER A 98 9.05 10.15 27.53
C SER A 98 9.79 11.42 27.04
N ARG A 99 9.83 11.71 25.73
CA ARG A 99 10.58 12.82 25.10
C ARG A 99 9.75 13.67 24.13
N LEU A 100 8.43 13.43 24.04
CA LEU A 100 7.56 14.08 23.06
C LEU A 100 6.84 15.28 23.68
N ASP A 101 7.52 16.42 23.70
CA ASP A 101 7.09 17.68 24.35
C ASP A 101 6.52 18.71 23.37
N SER A 102 6.32 18.36 22.11
CA SER A 102 5.81 19.26 21.09
C SER A 102 5.10 18.51 19.96
N GLN A 103 4.12 19.16 19.33
CA GLN A 103 3.39 18.63 18.18
C GLN A 103 4.33 18.12 17.06
N ARG A 104 5.43 18.86 16.80
CA ARG A 104 6.43 18.46 15.81
C ARG A 104 7.12 17.14 16.18
N LYS A 105 7.47 16.95 17.47
CA LYS A 105 8.11 15.70 17.92
C LYS A 105 7.12 14.54 17.89
N VAL A 106 5.86 14.75 18.27
CA VAL A 106 4.81 13.74 18.16
C VAL A 106 4.61 13.34 16.70
N GLY A 107 4.49 14.31 15.78
CA GLY A 107 4.36 14.03 14.35
C GLY A 107 5.56 13.24 13.80
N LEU A 108 6.80 13.64 14.14
CA LEU A 108 8.02 12.91 13.73
C LEU A 108 8.05 11.48 14.29
N ALA A 109 7.68 11.30 15.55
CA ALA A 109 7.62 9.98 16.17
C ALA A 109 6.56 9.11 15.49
N THR A 110 5.37 9.65 15.20
CA THR A 110 4.30 8.95 14.46
C THR A 110 4.78 8.54 13.07
N TRP A 111 5.42 9.45 12.34
CA TRP A 111 5.94 9.20 10.99
C TRP A 111 7.02 8.10 11.00
N ILE A 112 7.99 8.17 11.93
CA ILE A 112 9.04 7.15 12.08
C ILE A 112 8.43 5.81 12.48
N PHE A 113 7.48 5.80 13.43
CA PHE A 113 6.82 4.59 13.89
C PHE A 113 6.01 3.94 12.75
N GLY A 114 5.27 4.74 11.97
CA GLY A 114 4.60 4.26 10.77
C GLY A 114 5.56 3.63 9.76
N MET A 115 6.73 4.23 9.53
CA MET A 115 7.76 3.64 8.65
C MET A 115 8.39 2.36 9.20
N LEU A 116 8.51 2.21 10.51
CA LEU A 116 9.02 0.99 11.14
C LEU A 116 8.01 -0.16 11.06
N TRP A 117 6.72 0.16 10.92
CA TRP A 117 5.64 -0.82 10.81
C TRP A 117 5.28 -1.13 9.35
N PHE A 118 6.28 -1.55 8.55
CA PHE A 118 6.19 -1.70 7.10
C PHE A 118 5.55 -3.00 6.61
N PHE A 119 5.32 -3.98 7.48
CA PHE A 119 4.93 -5.34 7.08
C PHE A 119 3.42 -5.53 6.89
N GLY A 120 2.58 -4.57 7.30
CA GLY A 120 1.14 -4.59 7.06
C GLY A 120 0.48 -3.26 7.37
N ASP A 121 -0.30 -2.76 6.43
CA ASP A 121 -0.99 -1.47 6.48
C ASP A 121 -2.10 -1.43 7.53
N TYR A 122 -2.97 -2.45 7.61
CA TYR A 122 -4.04 -2.52 8.62
C TYR A 122 -3.48 -2.53 10.05
N SER A 123 -2.43 -3.30 10.28
CA SER A 123 -1.76 -3.32 11.57
C SER A 123 -1.00 -2.03 11.87
N ASN A 124 -0.45 -1.38 10.86
CA ASN A 124 0.16 -0.05 10.99
C ASN A 124 -0.87 0.94 11.51
N THR A 125 -2.01 1.07 10.81
CA THR A 125 -3.08 1.99 11.20
C THR A 125 -3.59 1.73 12.61
N ALA A 126 -3.83 0.46 12.96
CA ALA A 126 -4.33 0.06 14.26
C ALA A 126 -3.36 0.43 15.39
N ILE A 127 -2.11 0.02 15.23
CA ILE A 127 -1.11 0.11 16.29
C ILE A 127 -0.58 1.53 16.44
N VAL A 128 -0.19 2.16 15.32
CA VAL A 128 0.34 3.53 15.38
C VAL A 128 -0.78 4.50 15.78
N GLY A 129 -2.00 4.28 15.25
CA GLY A 129 -3.17 5.12 15.53
C GLY A 129 -3.53 5.14 17.00
N THR A 130 -3.74 3.98 17.61
CA THR A 130 -4.10 3.88 19.03
C THR A 130 -2.98 4.34 19.95
N THR A 131 -1.72 4.04 19.60
CA THR A 131 -0.57 4.39 20.44
C THR A 131 -0.30 5.89 20.49
N MET A 132 -0.45 6.57 19.34
CA MET A 132 -0.05 7.99 19.23
C MET A 132 -1.19 8.97 19.48
N ARG A 133 -2.43 8.48 19.57
CA ARG A 133 -3.64 9.30 19.67
C ARG A 133 -3.64 10.23 20.86
N ASP A 134 -3.47 9.70 22.07
CA ASP A 134 -3.55 10.49 23.31
C ASP A 134 -2.47 11.57 23.36
N MET A 135 -1.27 11.24 22.87
CA MET A 135 -0.15 12.20 22.82
C MET A 135 -0.37 13.30 21.78
N ALA A 136 -0.97 12.94 20.63
CA ALA A 136 -1.34 13.92 19.61
C ALA A 136 -2.39 14.91 20.16
N ASP A 137 -3.37 14.41 20.93
CA ASP A 137 -4.38 15.23 21.60
C ASP A 137 -3.75 16.17 22.65
N GLU A 138 -2.85 15.67 23.51
CA GLU A 138 -2.14 16.49 24.49
C GLU A 138 -1.33 17.62 23.84
N MET A 139 -0.70 17.34 22.70
CA MET A 139 0.08 18.33 21.94
C MET A 139 -0.78 19.13 20.96
N ARG A 140 -2.11 19.06 21.06
CA ARG A 140 -3.08 19.79 20.25
C ARG A 140 -2.90 19.59 18.75
N MET A 141 -2.47 18.40 18.30
CA MET A 141 -2.51 18.00 16.89
C MET A 141 -3.98 17.64 16.55
N SER A 142 -4.48 18.12 15.42
CA SER A 142 -5.81 17.70 14.97
C SER A 142 -5.83 16.21 14.66
N ARG A 143 -6.95 15.54 14.93
CA ARG A 143 -7.08 14.11 14.62
C ARG A 143 -7.08 13.84 13.13
N GLU A 144 -7.49 14.80 12.32
CA GLU A 144 -7.35 14.76 10.87
C GLU A 144 -5.88 14.68 10.44
N LYS A 145 -5.01 15.47 11.07
CA LYS A 145 -3.56 15.44 10.77
C LYS A 145 -2.91 14.15 11.24
N LEU A 146 -3.29 13.66 12.43
CA LEU A 146 -2.79 12.36 12.91
C LEU A 146 -3.21 11.24 11.95
N SER A 147 -4.47 11.21 11.52
CA SER A 147 -4.98 10.24 10.55
C SER A 147 -4.23 10.31 9.22
N TYR A 148 -3.97 11.52 8.71
CA TYR A 148 -3.18 11.72 7.50
C TYR A 148 -1.75 11.15 7.61
N ILE A 149 -1.06 11.39 8.72
CA ILE A 149 0.29 10.87 8.94
C ILE A 149 0.28 9.33 8.91
N ILE A 150 -0.69 8.73 9.57
CA ILE A 150 -0.82 7.27 9.70
C ILE A 150 -1.21 6.65 8.36
N ASP A 151 -2.24 7.15 7.69
CA ASP A 151 -2.69 6.65 6.40
C ASP A 151 -1.57 6.72 5.35
N SER A 152 -0.87 7.85 5.28
CA SER A 152 0.25 8.06 4.36
C SER A 152 1.54 7.28 4.73
N THR A 153 1.60 6.65 5.90
CA THR A 153 2.70 5.76 6.30
C THR A 153 2.27 4.29 6.41
N ALA A 154 1.02 3.96 6.14
CA ALA A 154 0.52 2.60 6.10
C ALA A 154 0.76 1.95 4.72
N ALA A 155 -0.18 2.08 3.80
CA ALA A 155 -0.08 1.47 2.48
C ALA A 155 1.15 1.95 1.67
N PRO A 156 1.51 3.25 1.59
CA PRO A 156 2.70 3.68 0.87
C PRO A 156 3.98 3.02 1.35
N VAL A 157 4.18 2.88 2.66
CA VAL A 157 5.39 2.26 3.23
C VAL A 157 5.41 0.75 2.99
N ALA A 158 4.25 0.08 3.10
CA ALA A 158 4.14 -1.35 2.87
C ALA A 158 4.52 -1.76 1.43
N THR A 159 4.44 -0.84 0.45
CA THR A 159 4.85 -1.12 -0.94
C THR A 159 6.36 -1.25 -1.13
N PHE A 160 7.20 -0.92 -0.17
CA PHE A 160 8.66 -0.96 -0.28
C PHE A 160 9.33 -1.96 0.66
N GLY A 161 8.61 -2.42 1.68
CA GLY A 161 9.15 -3.25 2.75
C GLY A 161 9.02 -4.76 2.51
N ILE A 162 9.38 -5.53 3.52
CA ILE A 162 9.13 -6.98 3.58
C ILE A 162 7.70 -7.16 4.09
N SER A 163 6.73 -7.20 3.18
CA SER A 163 5.31 -7.12 3.51
C SER A 163 4.44 -8.01 2.63
N SER A 164 3.19 -8.20 3.04
CA SER A 164 2.16 -8.82 2.21
C SER A 164 1.92 -8.06 0.89
N TRP A 165 2.12 -6.75 0.88
CA TRP A 165 2.00 -5.90 -0.30
C TRP A 165 3.03 -6.25 -1.37
N VAL A 166 4.30 -6.41 -0.99
CA VAL A 166 5.37 -6.79 -1.93
C VAL A 166 5.09 -8.17 -2.52
N VAL A 167 4.66 -9.11 -1.69
CA VAL A 167 4.27 -10.46 -2.16
C VAL A 167 3.12 -10.39 -3.16
N TYR A 168 2.11 -9.59 -2.87
CA TYR A 168 1.00 -9.34 -3.79
C TYR A 168 1.49 -8.74 -5.11
N GLN A 169 2.36 -7.75 -5.05
CA GLN A 169 2.95 -7.10 -6.23
C GLN A 169 3.71 -8.09 -7.11
N LEU A 170 4.52 -8.97 -6.50
CA LEU A 170 5.22 -10.03 -7.22
C LEU A 170 4.25 -10.97 -7.94
N SER A 171 3.16 -11.35 -7.26
CA SER A 171 2.12 -12.17 -7.87
C SER A 171 1.44 -11.49 -9.06
N MET A 172 1.16 -10.20 -8.96
CA MET A 172 0.56 -9.43 -10.08
C MET A 172 1.52 -9.28 -11.26
N ILE A 173 2.83 -9.14 -11.00
CA ILE A 173 3.86 -9.10 -12.05
C ILE A 173 3.89 -10.44 -12.80
N GLU A 174 3.90 -11.57 -12.09
CA GLU A 174 3.88 -12.90 -12.73
C GLU A 174 2.64 -13.10 -13.59
N GLN A 175 1.46 -12.71 -13.11
CA GLN A 175 0.25 -12.73 -13.92
C GLN A 175 0.35 -11.84 -15.17
N GLY A 176 0.95 -10.66 -15.04
CA GLY A 176 1.21 -9.79 -16.19
C GLY A 176 2.13 -10.45 -17.22
N TYR A 177 3.13 -11.21 -16.77
CA TYR A 177 4.01 -11.97 -17.66
C TYR A 177 3.27 -13.09 -18.39
N GLU A 178 2.43 -13.83 -17.67
CA GLU A 178 1.57 -14.86 -18.28
C GLU A 178 0.62 -14.25 -19.31
N ALA A 179 -0.05 -13.14 -18.98
CA ALA A 179 -0.95 -12.44 -19.89
C ALA A 179 -0.24 -11.88 -21.13
N ALA A 180 1.04 -11.54 -21.02
CA ALA A 180 1.87 -11.08 -22.13
C ALA A 180 2.52 -12.24 -22.92
N GLY A 181 2.51 -13.47 -22.39
CA GLY A 181 3.24 -14.60 -22.97
C GLY A 181 4.76 -14.46 -22.92
N ILE A 182 5.31 -13.76 -21.91
CA ILE A 182 6.75 -13.41 -21.81
C ILE A 182 7.43 -14.05 -20.61
N SER A 183 6.80 -15.00 -19.92
CA SER A 183 7.30 -15.73 -18.75
C SER A 183 8.65 -16.30 -19.04
N GLY A 184 9.63 -16.21 -19.36
CA GLY A 184 10.95 -16.71 -19.70
C GLY A 184 11.81 -15.74 -20.52
N GLN A 185 11.24 -14.57 -20.86
CA GLN A 185 11.90 -13.51 -21.60
C GLN A 185 12.02 -12.21 -20.77
N ALA A 186 11.14 -12.04 -19.77
CA ALA A 186 11.16 -10.91 -18.84
C ALA A 186 12.16 -11.16 -17.69
N PRO A 187 12.60 -10.10 -16.98
CA PRO A 187 13.36 -10.24 -15.74
C PRO A 187 12.54 -11.00 -14.69
N GLU A 188 13.21 -11.67 -13.77
CA GLU A 188 12.58 -12.23 -12.57
C GLU A 188 11.65 -11.18 -11.90
N ALA A 189 10.46 -11.60 -11.43
CA ALA A 189 9.45 -10.67 -10.88
C ALA A 189 10.00 -9.80 -9.75
N PHE A 190 10.84 -10.38 -8.88
CA PHE A 190 11.49 -9.61 -7.81
C PHE A 190 12.49 -8.57 -8.35
N SER A 191 13.25 -8.92 -9.38
CA SER A 191 14.15 -7.97 -10.05
C SER A 191 13.37 -6.82 -10.69
N LEU A 192 12.27 -7.11 -11.38
CA LEU A 192 11.39 -6.08 -11.94
C LEU A 192 10.77 -5.21 -10.86
N PHE A 193 10.32 -5.82 -9.76
CA PHE A 193 9.81 -5.09 -8.60
C PHE A 193 10.83 -4.09 -8.07
N LEU A 194 12.08 -4.50 -7.83
CA LEU A 194 13.15 -3.59 -7.37
C LEU A 194 13.39 -2.44 -8.35
N GLN A 195 13.37 -2.72 -9.66
CA GLN A 195 13.50 -1.70 -10.70
C GLN A 195 12.29 -0.77 -10.77
N SER A 196 11.10 -1.21 -10.33
CA SER A 196 9.88 -0.40 -10.33
C SER A 196 9.79 0.58 -9.16
N ILE A 197 10.53 0.34 -8.06
CA ILE A 197 10.50 1.18 -6.85
C ILE A 197 10.70 2.67 -7.15
N PRO A 198 11.70 3.10 -7.94
CA PRO A 198 11.90 4.53 -8.23
C PRO A 198 10.77 5.15 -9.06
N PHE A 199 9.92 4.35 -9.69
CA PHE A 199 8.75 4.78 -10.45
C PHE A 199 7.46 4.74 -9.64
N ASN A 200 7.48 4.17 -8.45
CA ASN A 200 6.38 4.28 -7.49
C ASN A 200 6.42 5.67 -6.82
N MET A 201 6.36 6.70 -7.68
CA MET A 201 6.64 8.08 -7.29
C MET A 201 5.60 8.65 -6.35
N TYR A 202 4.32 8.25 -6.49
CA TYR A 202 3.28 8.71 -5.57
C TYR A 202 3.59 8.29 -4.13
N CYS A 203 3.87 7.01 -3.89
CA CYS A 203 4.15 6.50 -2.55
C CYS A 203 5.40 7.14 -1.95
N LEU A 204 6.49 7.25 -2.74
CA LEU A 204 7.72 7.91 -2.30
C LEU A 204 7.47 9.37 -1.92
N PHE A 205 6.76 10.11 -2.76
CA PHE A 205 6.45 11.51 -2.52
C PHE A 205 5.43 11.70 -1.39
N ALA A 206 4.47 10.78 -1.20
CA ALA A 206 3.51 10.83 -0.09
C ALA A 206 4.23 10.71 1.26
N ILE A 207 5.15 9.75 1.39
CA ILE A 207 5.97 9.59 2.60
C ILE A 207 6.81 10.85 2.87
N VAL A 208 7.44 11.42 1.84
CA VAL A 208 8.24 12.64 1.96
C VAL A 208 7.37 13.85 2.28
N MET A 209 6.16 13.94 1.70
CA MET A 209 5.20 15.02 1.96
C MET A 209 4.82 15.08 3.43
N VAL A 210 4.57 13.94 4.09
CA VAL A 210 4.35 13.87 5.55
C VAL A 210 5.53 14.48 6.29
N GLY A 211 6.77 14.09 5.93
CA GLY A 211 7.98 14.65 6.52
C GLY A 211 8.08 16.18 6.35
N ILE A 212 7.80 16.70 5.14
CA ILE A 212 7.81 18.13 4.86
C ILE A 212 6.79 18.87 5.74
N ILE A 213 5.54 18.40 5.79
CA ILE A 213 4.46 19.00 6.60
C ILE A 213 4.84 19.02 8.09
N ILE A 214 5.35 17.93 8.63
CA ILE A 214 5.73 17.84 10.04
C ILE A 214 6.94 18.75 10.34
N ILE A 215 7.96 18.75 9.50
CA ILE A 215 9.20 19.52 9.73
C ILE A 215 8.94 21.03 9.61
N THR A 216 8.18 21.43 8.60
CA THR A 216 7.88 22.85 8.35
C THR A 216 6.73 23.36 9.21
N GLN A 217 5.89 22.48 9.76
CA GLN A 217 4.65 22.82 10.48
C GLN A 217 3.72 23.70 9.62
N ARG A 218 3.76 23.55 8.29
CA ARG A 218 2.99 24.31 7.32
C ARG A 218 1.89 23.44 6.76
N ASP A 219 0.67 23.92 6.87
CA ASP A 219 -0.52 23.26 6.37
C ASP A 219 -1.21 24.13 5.33
N PHE A 220 -2.05 23.54 4.49
CA PHE A 220 -2.88 24.23 3.51
C PHE A 220 -4.19 23.45 3.28
N GLY A 221 -5.16 24.07 2.60
CA GLY A 221 -6.48 23.50 2.41
C GLY A 221 -7.23 23.41 3.76
N GLU A 222 -8.11 22.43 3.88
CA GLU A 222 -8.90 22.26 5.09
C GLU A 222 -8.08 21.80 6.30
N MET A 223 -6.89 21.22 6.07
CA MET A 223 -5.98 20.86 7.16
C MET A 223 -5.45 22.08 7.92
N LEU A 224 -5.24 23.22 7.23
CA LEU A 224 -4.85 24.47 7.89
C LEU A 224 -5.91 24.92 8.90
N ASP A 225 -7.20 24.81 8.55
CA ASP A 225 -8.29 25.16 9.44
C ASP A 225 -8.39 24.19 10.64
N ALA A 226 -8.20 22.89 10.38
CA ALA A 226 -8.19 21.85 11.41
C ALA A 226 -7.08 22.08 12.46
N GLU A 227 -5.86 22.37 12.01
CA GLU A 227 -4.72 22.64 12.86
C GLU A 227 -4.89 23.94 13.67
N HIS A 228 -5.39 25.03 13.05
CA HIS A 228 -5.70 26.26 13.77
C HIS A 228 -6.81 26.09 14.80
N ARG A 229 -7.85 25.32 14.49
CA ARG A 229 -8.91 24.96 15.45
C ARG A 229 -8.33 24.22 16.65
N SER A 230 -7.52 23.19 16.39
CA SER A 230 -6.91 22.37 17.45
C SER A 230 -5.96 23.17 18.30
N TRP A 231 -5.03 23.92 17.69
CA TRP A 231 -4.02 24.69 18.39
C TRP A 231 -4.63 25.80 19.25
N LYS A 232 -5.52 26.62 18.65
CA LYS A 232 -6.07 27.82 19.31
C LYS A 232 -7.11 27.49 20.38
N HIS A 233 -7.94 26.46 20.14
CA HIS A 233 -9.11 26.18 20.98
C HIS A 233 -9.00 24.85 21.74
N GLY A 234 -7.93 24.07 21.54
CA GLY A 234 -7.80 22.73 22.10
C GLY A 234 -8.80 21.71 21.54
N LYS A 235 -9.52 22.07 20.45
CA LYS A 235 -10.53 21.21 19.84
C LYS A 235 -9.88 20.33 18.75
N VAL A 236 -9.41 19.15 19.12
CA VAL A 236 -8.79 18.18 18.21
C VAL A 236 -9.76 17.66 17.14
N LEU A 237 -11.06 17.73 17.35
CA LEU A 237 -12.12 17.42 16.41
C LEU A 237 -12.98 18.67 16.11
N ARG A 238 -13.63 18.68 14.95
CA ARG A 238 -14.62 19.70 14.57
C ARG A 238 -15.87 19.61 15.46
N ASP A 239 -16.55 20.74 15.68
CA ASP A 239 -17.89 20.74 16.30
C ASP A 239 -18.85 19.91 15.42
N ASN A 240 -19.62 19.02 16.02
CA ASN A 240 -20.49 18.04 15.37
C ASN A 240 -19.76 16.98 14.52
N ALA A 241 -18.46 16.76 14.70
CA ALA A 241 -17.78 15.60 14.15
C ALA A 241 -18.42 14.31 14.70
N VAL A 242 -18.45 13.27 13.86
CA VAL A 242 -18.90 11.92 14.25
C VAL A 242 -17.67 11.02 14.20
N PRO A 243 -16.89 10.94 15.30
CA PRO A 243 -15.71 10.08 15.33
C PRO A 243 -16.11 8.63 15.09
N MET A 244 -15.28 7.92 14.34
CA MET A 244 -15.42 6.46 14.23
C MET A 244 -15.19 5.82 15.60
N GLN A 245 -15.99 4.81 15.96
CA GLN A 245 -15.81 4.09 17.22
C GLN A 245 -14.48 3.31 17.17
N SER A 246 -13.74 3.34 18.27
CA SER A 246 -12.43 2.69 18.33
C SER A 246 -12.56 1.18 18.12
N ALA A 247 -11.72 0.63 17.26
CA ALA A 247 -11.67 -0.79 16.96
C ALA A 247 -10.83 -1.58 18.00
N GLU A 248 -10.76 -1.14 19.25
CA GLU A 248 -10.21 -1.95 20.37
C GLU A 248 -10.85 -3.34 20.43
N ASP A 249 -12.12 -3.42 19.97
CA ASP A 249 -12.86 -4.70 19.86
C ASP A 249 -12.31 -5.64 18.77
N SER A 250 -11.51 -5.18 17.80
CA SER A 250 -11.07 -6.01 16.66
C SER A 250 -9.78 -6.78 16.91
N LEU A 251 -8.88 -6.30 17.79
CA LEU A 251 -7.58 -6.91 18.06
C LEU A 251 -7.52 -7.62 19.41
N GLY A 252 -8.59 -7.53 20.21
CA GLY A 252 -8.68 -8.06 21.56
C GLY A 252 -7.79 -7.33 22.58
N GLU A 253 -7.94 -7.67 23.84
CA GLU A 253 -7.14 -7.10 24.93
C GLU A 253 -5.70 -7.64 24.90
N MET A 254 -4.72 -6.82 25.32
CA MET A 254 -3.34 -7.29 25.48
C MET A 254 -3.22 -8.27 26.64
N ALA A 255 -2.36 -9.27 26.49
CA ALA A 255 -2.08 -10.28 27.52
C ALA A 255 -1.20 -9.73 28.67
N THR A 256 -0.81 -8.45 28.67
CA THR A 256 0.08 -7.88 29.68
C THR A 256 -0.18 -6.39 29.91
N ASP A 257 -0.11 -5.96 31.17
CA ASP A 257 -0.10 -4.56 31.58
C ASP A 257 1.31 -3.93 31.54
N SER A 258 2.34 -4.76 31.36
CA SER A 258 3.75 -4.35 31.35
C SER A 258 4.41 -4.66 29.99
N PRO A 259 4.09 -3.88 28.94
CA PRO A 259 4.60 -4.10 27.60
C PRO A 259 6.12 -3.97 27.52
N GLN A 260 6.80 -4.90 26.82
CA GLN A 260 8.25 -4.93 26.69
C GLN A 260 8.68 -4.96 25.23
N LEU A 261 9.71 -4.17 24.87
CA LEU A 261 10.23 -4.08 23.49
C LEU A 261 10.64 -5.42 22.87
N ARG A 262 11.05 -6.40 23.68
CA ARG A 262 11.43 -7.73 23.18
C ARG A 262 10.28 -8.43 22.41
N TYR A 263 9.04 -8.19 22.78
CA TYR A 263 7.86 -8.79 22.12
C TYR A 263 7.55 -8.19 20.75
N PHE A 264 8.20 -7.09 20.40
CA PHE A 264 8.26 -6.58 19.04
C PHE A 264 9.56 -6.99 18.34
N LEU A 265 10.70 -6.72 18.99
CA LEU A 265 12.01 -6.89 18.38
C LEU A 265 12.34 -8.35 18.01
N LEU A 266 11.90 -9.32 18.80
CA LEU A 266 12.18 -10.73 18.52
C LEU A 266 11.40 -11.24 17.30
N PRO A 267 10.06 -11.10 17.19
CA PRO A 267 9.32 -11.54 16.02
C PRO A 267 9.73 -10.80 14.75
N VAL A 268 9.81 -9.45 14.78
CA VAL A 268 10.19 -8.67 13.60
C VAL A 268 11.66 -8.87 13.25
N GLY A 269 12.53 -8.95 14.23
CA GLY A 269 13.95 -9.26 14.02
C GLY A 269 14.16 -10.65 13.40
N SER A 270 13.37 -11.65 13.80
CA SER A 270 13.43 -12.98 13.19
C SER A 270 12.95 -12.95 11.74
N LEU A 271 11.84 -12.27 11.45
CA LEU A 271 11.36 -12.06 10.07
C LEU A 271 12.47 -11.49 9.18
N ILE A 272 12.99 -10.33 9.57
CA ILE A 272 14.02 -9.62 8.81
C ILE A 272 15.27 -10.48 8.61
N THR A 273 15.76 -11.07 9.70
CA THR A 273 16.99 -11.90 9.66
C THR A 273 16.81 -13.11 8.75
N VAL A 274 15.69 -13.82 8.85
CA VAL A 274 15.43 -15.03 8.05
C VAL A 274 15.21 -14.67 6.58
N VAL A 275 14.53 -13.55 6.27
CA VAL A 275 14.36 -13.10 4.88
C VAL A 275 15.70 -12.75 4.25
N PHE A 276 16.54 -11.95 4.91
CA PHE A 276 17.85 -11.60 4.35
C PHE A 276 18.79 -12.80 4.26
N ALA A 277 18.84 -13.64 5.28
CA ALA A 277 19.67 -14.85 5.25
C ALA A 277 19.18 -15.86 4.19
N GLY A 278 17.87 -16.05 4.07
CA GLY A 278 17.24 -16.91 3.07
C GLY A 278 17.47 -16.40 1.64
N SER A 279 17.30 -15.09 1.42
CA SER A 279 17.58 -14.47 0.13
C SER A 279 19.06 -14.60 -0.26
N ALA A 280 19.95 -14.33 0.68
CA ALA A 280 21.40 -14.51 0.44
C ALA A 280 21.75 -15.98 0.16
N TYR A 281 21.21 -16.91 0.94
CA TYR A 281 21.44 -18.35 0.77
C TYR A 281 20.98 -18.84 -0.62
N THR A 282 19.75 -18.52 -1.00
CA THR A 282 19.18 -18.93 -2.29
C THR A 282 19.86 -18.23 -3.46
N GLY A 283 20.17 -16.94 -3.32
CA GLY A 283 20.83 -16.15 -4.34
C GLY A 283 22.27 -16.62 -4.61
N ILE A 284 23.06 -16.91 -3.57
CA ILE A 284 24.40 -17.48 -3.72
C ILE A 284 24.34 -18.85 -4.39
N ALA A 285 23.39 -19.71 -3.99
CA ALA A 285 23.23 -21.04 -4.56
C ALA A 285 22.87 -21.01 -6.06
N ALA A 286 22.11 -19.99 -6.50
CA ALA A 286 21.67 -19.84 -7.88
C ALA A 286 22.65 -19.06 -8.78
N ALA A 287 23.43 -18.13 -8.21
CA ALA A 287 24.29 -17.22 -8.99
C ALA A 287 25.65 -17.81 -9.43
N GLY A 288 25.99 -19.05 -9.02
CA GLY A 288 27.19 -19.74 -9.45
C GLY A 288 28.47 -19.39 -8.66
N GLU A 289 29.65 -19.56 -9.26
CA GLU A 289 30.94 -19.34 -8.59
C GLU A 289 31.31 -17.85 -8.54
N ASN A 290 31.64 -17.33 -7.35
CA ASN A 290 32.08 -15.95 -7.10
C ASN A 290 31.12 -14.88 -7.61
N PRO A 291 29.81 -14.92 -7.24
CA PRO A 291 28.83 -13.98 -7.73
C PRO A 291 29.07 -12.56 -7.17
N ALA A 292 28.81 -11.53 -7.98
CA ALA A 292 28.70 -10.17 -7.47
C ALA A 292 27.43 -10.01 -6.61
N LEU A 293 27.41 -9.00 -5.73
CA LEU A 293 26.24 -8.76 -4.87
C LEU A 293 24.95 -8.59 -5.68
N ILE A 294 25.02 -7.94 -6.83
CA ILE A 294 23.89 -7.74 -7.72
C ILE A 294 23.34 -9.07 -8.28
N ASP A 295 24.23 -10.03 -8.55
CA ASP A 295 23.84 -11.36 -9.05
C ASP A 295 23.16 -12.16 -7.94
N ILE A 296 23.64 -12.06 -6.69
CA ILE A 296 23.02 -12.70 -5.53
C ILE A 296 21.60 -12.16 -5.33
N VAL A 297 21.44 -10.85 -5.36
CA VAL A 297 20.12 -10.21 -5.17
C VAL A 297 19.19 -10.55 -6.34
N GLY A 298 19.69 -10.52 -7.58
CA GLY A 298 18.90 -10.79 -8.78
C GLY A 298 18.43 -12.25 -8.93
N ASN A 299 19.14 -13.22 -8.31
CA ASN A 299 18.79 -14.63 -8.35
C ASN A 299 18.23 -15.17 -7.02
N ALA A 300 17.94 -14.29 -6.06
CA ALA A 300 17.39 -14.70 -4.78
C ALA A 300 15.94 -15.21 -4.92
N ALA A 301 15.65 -16.39 -4.36
CA ALA A 301 14.29 -16.89 -4.25
C ALA A 301 13.55 -16.15 -3.12
N PHE A 302 13.26 -14.87 -3.35
CA PHE A 302 12.72 -13.95 -2.33
C PHE A 302 11.41 -14.44 -1.72
N VAL A 303 10.50 -15.01 -2.52
CA VAL A 303 9.22 -15.54 -2.03
C VAL A 303 9.43 -16.70 -1.05
N ASP A 304 10.39 -17.58 -1.30
CA ASP A 304 10.74 -18.66 -0.38
C ASP A 304 11.34 -18.12 0.92
N ALA A 305 12.26 -17.17 0.81
CA ALA A 305 12.86 -16.51 1.96
C ALA A 305 11.81 -15.79 2.81
N LEU A 306 10.82 -15.15 2.18
CA LEU A 306 9.73 -14.47 2.86
C LEU A 306 8.75 -15.45 3.53
N LEU A 307 8.50 -16.62 2.91
CA LEU A 307 7.74 -17.70 3.52
C LEU A 307 8.40 -18.19 4.81
N TRP A 308 9.71 -18.43 4.77
CA TRP A 308 10.47 -18.83 5.97
C TRP A 308 10.48 -17.72 7.02
N GLY A 309 10.63 -16.47 6.60
CA GLY A 309 10.62 -15.30 7.47
C GLY A 309 9.27 -15.09 8.16
N SER A 310 8.16 -15.18 7.42
CA SER A 310 6.82 -15.02 7.99
C SER A 310 6.49 -16.12 9.00
N PHE A 311 6.86 -17.36 8.70
CA PHE A 311 6.77 -18.47 9.66
C PHE A 311 7.64 -18.23 10.90
N SER A 312 8.89 -17.76 10.74
CA SER A 312 9.78 -17.45 11.85
C SER A 312 9.23 -16.36 12.77
N MET A 313 8.55 -15.35 12.20
CA MET A 313 7.88 -14.28 12.95
C MET A 313 6.79 -14.84 13.87
N VAL A 314 5.92 -15.70 13.35
CA VAL A 314 4.86 -16.37 14.13
C VAL A 314 5.47 -17.27 15.20
N ALA A 315 6.43 -18.12 14.82
CA ALA A 315 7.09 -19.04 15.76
C ALA A 315 7.80 -18.29 16.89
N MET A 316 8.49 -17.19 16.59
CA MET A 316 9.15 -16.37 17.60
C MET A 316 8.15 -15.64 18.50
N GLY A 317 7.01 -15.17 17.95
CA GLY A 317 5.90 -14.64 18.72
C GLY A 317 5.35 -15.66 19.70
N LEU A 318 5.02 -16.87 19.23
CA LEU A 318 4.53 -17.97 20.04
C LEU A 318 5.53 -18.36 21.14
N ILE A 319 6.79 -18.60 20.79
CA ILE A 319 7.85 -18.94 21.75
C ILE A 319 7.97 -17.84 22.81
N SER A 320 8.00 -16.58 22.41
CA SER A 320 8.13 -15.44 23.32
C SER A 320 6.94 -15.30 24.25
N GLY A 321 5.72 -15.53 23.79
CA GLY A 321 4.50 -15.45 24.57
C GLY A 321 4.42 -16.55 25.62
N VAL A 322 4.62 -17.80 25.19
CA VAL A 322 4.52 -18.97 26.08
C VAL A 322 5.69 -19.01 27.07
N THR A 323 6.93 -18.85 26.63
CA THR A 323 8.10 -18.86 27.55
C THR A 323 8.15 -17.61 28.43
N GLY A 324 7.56 -16.51 28.00
CA GLY A 324 7.39 -15.30 28.80
C GLY A 324 6.29 -15.42 29.86
N GLY A 325 5.49 -16.49 29.85
CA GLY A 325 4.37 -16.71 30.77
C GLY A 325 3.21 -15.72 30.59
N LEU A 326 3.09 -15.12 29.39
CA LEU A 326 2.04 -14.16 29.08
C LEU A 326 0.76 -14.83 28.57
N MET A 327 0.88 -16.00 27.98
CA MET A 327 -0.22 -16.81 27.45
C MET A 327 0.16 -18.28 27.47
N ASP A 328 -0.83 -19.15 27.50
CA ASP A 328 -0.61 -20.55 27.26
C ASP A 328 -0.57 -20.90 25.77
N LEU A 329 -0.36 -22.17 25.44
CA LEU A 329 -0.27 -22.60 24.05
C LEU A 329 -1.60 -22.47 23.30
N GLU A 330 -2.72 -22.68 23.98
CA GLU A 330 -4.07 -22.61 23.43
C GLU A 330 -4.39 -21.16 23.05
N GLU A 331 -4.19 -20.23 23.98
CA GLU A 331 -4.35 -18.78 23.73
C GLU A 331 -3.44 -18.26 22.61
N ALA A 332 -2.19 -18.75 22.55
CA ALA A 332 -1.26 -18.38 21.48
C ALA A 332 -1.73 -18.87 20.11
N MET A 333 -2.26 -20.09 20.03
CA MET A 333 -2.81 -20.63 18.79
C MET A 333 -4.10 -19.91 18.36
N GLU A 334 -4.99 -19.57 19.29
CA GLU A 334 -6.17 -18.75 19.01
C GLU A 334 -5.77 -17.37 18.47
N THR A 335 -4.79 -16.71 19.08
CA THR A 335 -4.27 -15.42 18.61
C THR A 335 -3.73 -15.51 17.18
N ILE A 336 -3.02 -16.58 16.83
CA ILE A 336 -2.52 -16.80 15.47
C ILE A 336 -3.69 -16.98 14.49
N ILE A 337 -4.73 -17.73 14.86
CA ILE A 337 -5.94 -17.95 14.05
C ILE A 337 -6.71 -16.63 13.84
N ASP A 338 -6.81 -15.79 14.86
CA ASP A 338 -7.41 -14.46 14.76
C ASP A 338 -6.64 -13.60 13.75
N GLY A 339 -5.31 -13.64 13.79
CA GLY A 339 -4.45 -12.98 12.81
C GLY A 339 -4.67 -13.51 11.38
N PHE A 340 -4.88 -14.81 11.20
CA PHE A 340 -5.26 -15.37 9.90
C PHE A 340 -6.62 -14.86 9.45
N SER A 341 -7.58 -14.76 10.34
CA SER A 341 -8.92 -14.25 10.05
C SER A 341 -8.91 -12.81 9.54
N MET A 342 -8.01 -11.97 10.03
CA MET A 342 -7.81 -10.60 9.54
C MET A 342 -7.41 -10.56 8.05
N MET A 343 -6.75 -11.61 7.55
CA MET A 343 -6.25 -11.69 6.18
C MET A 343 -7.25 -12.31 5.19
N ILE A 344 -8.42 -12.77 5.61
CA ILE A 344 -9.39 -13.48 4.76
C ILE A 344 -9.85 -12.62 3.57
N THR A 345 -10.10 -11.32 3.79
CA THR A 345 -10.49 -10.42 2.70
C THR A 345 -9.38 -10.30 1.66
N ALA A 346 -8.14 -10.07 2.09
CA ALA A 346 -6.97 -9.99 1.22
C ALA A 346 -6.76 -11.31 0.44
N ALA A 347 -6.84 -12.45 1.13
CA ALA A 347 -6.76 -13.78 0.51
C ALA A 347 -7.86 -14.00 -0.54
N SER A 348 -9.09 -13.56 -0.25
CA SER A 348 -10.21 -13.67 -1.19
C SER A 348 -9.98 -12.82 -2.46
N ILE A 349 -9.46 -11.60 -2.32
CA ILE A 349 -9.11 -10.74 -3.45
C ILE A 349 -7.99 -11.37 -4.28
N LEU A 350 -6.96 -11.95 -3.65
CA LEU A 350 -5.88 -12.69 -4.33
C LEU A 350 -6.44 -13.80 -5.22
N VAL A 351 -7.30 -14.66 -4.68
CA VAL A 351 -7.91 -15.77 -5.43
C VAL A 351 -8.69 -15.26 -6.65
N MET A 352 -9.49 -14.22 -6.46
CA MET A 352 -10.24 -13.62 -7.58
C MET A 352 -9.31 -12.94 -8.60
N ALA A 353 -8.21 -12.32 -8.14
CA ALA A 353 -7.20 -11.70 -8.99
C ALA A 353 -6.50 -12.73 -9.88
N TRP A 354 -6.09 -13.86 -9.32
CA TRP A 354 -5.51 -14.95 -10.12
C TRP A 354 -6.49 -15.52 -11.13
N THR A 355 -7.74 -15.69 -10.71
CA THR A 355 -8.78 -16.22 -11.59
C THR A 355 -9.07 -15.29 -12.76
N ILE A 356 -9.17 -13.95 -12.54
CA ILE A 356 -9.37 -13.03 -13.68
C ILE A 356 -8.12 -12.93 -14.56
N GLY A 357 -6.93 -13.10 -14.00
CA GLY A 357 -5.68 -13.26 -14.75
C GLY A 357 -5.74 -14.44 -15.71
N THR A 358 -6.14 -15.62 -15.23
CA THR A 358 -6.38 -16.81 -16.05
C THR A 358 -7.39 -16.53 -17.17
N VAL A 359 -8.52 -15.89 -16.86
CA VAL A 359 -9.54 -15.50 -17.86
C VAL A 359 -8.95 -14.61 -18.94
N THR A 360 -8.19 -13.58 -18.57
CA THR A 360 -7.60 -12.65 -19.54
C THR A 360 -6.55 -13.32 -20.44
N THR A 361 -5.82 -14.29 -19.91
CA THR A 361 -4.85 -15.09 -20.66
C THR A 361 -5.58 -16.02 -21.65
N GLU A 362 -6.57 -16.77 -21.20
CA GLU A 362 -7.33 -17.70 -22.03
C GLU A 362 -8.09 -17.01 -23.18
N LEU A 363 -8.64 -15.83 -22.93
CA LEU A 363 -9.33 -15.02 -23.92
C LEU A 363 -8.37 -14.20 -24.82
N GLY A 364 -7.08 -14.13 -24.49
CA GLY A 364 -6.09 -13.35 -25.23
C GLY A 364 -6.29 -11.83 -25.11
N THR A 365 -6.84 -11.36 -23.98
CA THR A 365 -7.15 -9.95 -23.73
C THR A 365 -5.90 -9.08 -23.85
N GLY A 366 -4.78 -9.50 -23.24
CA GLY A 366 -3.53 -8.76 -23.28
C GLY A 366 -3.03 -8.50 -24.70
N ILE A 367 -3.04 -9.54 -25.55
CA ILE A 367 -2.62 -9.43 -26.96
C ILE A 367 -3.55 -8.47 -27.74
N TYR A 368 -4.88 -8.59 -27.53
CA TYR A 368 -5.82 -7.70 -28.21
C TYR A 368 -5.63 -6.23 -27.82
N VAL A 369 -5.55 -5.95 -26.52
CA VAL A 369 -5.35 -4.58 -25.99
C VAL A 369 -4.04 -3.99 -26.52
N THR A 370 -2.99 -4.79 -26.55
CA THR A 370 -1.68 -4.41 -27.10
C THR A 370 -1.81 -3.97 -28.56
N ASN A 371 -2.40 -4.79 -29.41
CA ASN A 371 -2.55 -4.49 -30.84
C ASN A 371 -3.34 -3.18 -31.11
N VAL A 372 -4.33 -2.89 -30.26
CA VAL A 372 -5.12 -1.64 -30.38
C VAL A 372 -4.34 -0.45 -29.80
N ALA A 373 -3.73 -0.61 -28.65
CA ALA A 373 -3.09 0.49 -27.92
C ALA A 373 -1.78 0.99 -28.55
N GLU A 374 -1.02 0.11 -29.24
CA GLU A 374 0.19 0.48 -29.99
C GLU A 374 -0.04 1.62 -30.98
N THR A 375 -1.25 1.69 -31.53
CA THR A 375 -1.60 2.73 -32.52
C THR A 375 -2.01 4.06 -31.91
N ILE A 376 -2.30 4.11 -30.60
CA ILE A 376 -2.94 5.25 -29.93
C ILE A 376 -2.05 5.85 -28.84
N ILE A 377 -1.35 5.02 -28.06
CA ILE A 377 -0.60 5.46 -26.89
C ILE A 377 0.89 5.59 -27.21
N SER A 378 1.43 6.79 -27.07
CA SER A 378 2.88 6.97 -27.20
C SER A 378 3.64 6.46 -25.96
N PRO A 379 4.88 5.95 -26.13
CA PRO A 379 5.73 5.53 -24.99
C PRO A 379 5.97 6.64 -23.96
N MET A 380 5.84 7.90 -24.34
CA MET A 380 5.98 9.06 -23.46
C MET A 380 4.80 9.19 -22.49
N LEU A 381 3.58 8.95 -22.95
CA LEU A 381 2.36 9.15 -22.17
C LEU A 381 1.94 7.91 -21.38
N LEU A 382 2.44 6.74 -21.74
CA LEU A 382 2.07 5.47 -21.13
C LEU A 382 2.10 5.49 -19.60
N PRO A 383 3.16 5.99 -18.92
CA PRO A 383 3.21 6.00 -17.46
C PRO A 383 2.06 6.79 -16.83
N VAL A 384 1.76 7.95 -17.39
CA VAL A 384 0.71 8.83 -16.84
C VAL A 384 -0.69 8.29 -17.13
N VAL A 385 -0.89 7.65 -18.27
CA VAL A 385 -2.16 6.96 -18.59
C VAL A 385 -2.41 5.82 -17.61
N ILE A 386 -1.41 4.98 -17.33
CA ILE A 386 -1.52 3.89 -16.34
C ILE A 386 -1.77 4.46 -14.94
N LEU A 387 -1.04 5.50 -14.54
CA LEU A 387 -1.20 6.16 -13.25
C LEU A 387 -2.65 6.60 -13.01
N PHE A 388 -3.21 7.38 -13.94
CA PHE A 388 -4.57 7.91 -13.77
C PHE A 388 -5.66 6.86 -13.95
N ALA A 389 -5.47 5.87 -14.83
CA ALA A 389 -6.39 4.74 -14.93
C ALA A 389 -6.48 3.98 -13.59
N SER A 390 -5.33 3.64 -13.02
CA SER A 390 -5.27 2.99 -11.70
C SER A 390 -5.87 3.88 -10.59
N ALA A 391 -5.59 5.19 -10.62
CA ALA A 391 -6.11 6.16 -9.66
C ALA A 391 -7.64 6.24 -9.65
N VAL A 392 -8.25 6.33 -10.85
CA VAL A 392 -9.72 6.39 -10.99
C VAL A 392 -10.39 5.10 -10.54
N ILE A 393 -9.81 3.95 -10.89
CA ILE A 393 -10.34 2.64 -10.49
C ILE A 393 -10.26 2.50 -8.97
N ALA A 394 -9.11 2.76 -8.36
CA ALA A 394 -8.91 2.64 -6.92
C ALA A 394 -9.79 3.61 -6.13
N PHE A 395 -9.89 4.87 -6.56
CA PHE A 395 -10.79 5.86 -5.95
C PHE A 395 -12.24 5.39 -5.95
N SER A 396 -12.68 4.82 -7.06
CA SER A 396 -14.09 4.41 -7.25
C SER A 396 -14.41 3.11 -6.51
N THR A 397 -13.44 2.21 -6.36
CA THR A 397 -13.61 0.90 -5.73
C THR A 397 -13.26 0.89 -4.25
N GLY A 398 -12.48 1.87 -3.79
CA GLY A 398 -11.94 1.93 -2.44
C GLY A 398 -10.93 0.81 -2.13
N THR A 399 -10.24 0.27 -3.15
CA THR A 399 -9.25 -0.80 -2.93
C THR A 399 -8.09 -0.73 -3.91
N SER A 400 -6.88 -0.66 -3.35
CA SER A 400 -5.65 -0.76 -4.12
C SER A 400 -5.42 -2.17 -4.66
N TRP A 401 -5.70 -3.20 -3.87
CA TRP A 401 -5.48 -4.59 -4.23
C TRP A 401 -6.33 -5.00 -5.44
N GLY A 402 -7.64 -4.70 -5.39
CA GLY A 402 -8.54 -4.95 -6.52
C GLY A 402 -8.14 -4.21 -7.79
N THR A 403 -7.62 -3.00 -7.65
CA THR A 403 -7.13 -2.20 -8.78
C THR A 403 -5.89 -2.82 -9.41
N MET A 404 -4.91 -3.20 -8.60
CA MET A 404 -3.68 -3.87 -9.09
C MET A 404 -4.01 -5.20 -9.79
N ALA A 405 -4.96 -5.96 -9.25
CA ALA A 405 -5.44 -7.21 -9.86
C ALA A 405 -5.94 -7.04 -11.30
N ILE A 406 -6.62 -5.94 -11.56
CA ILE A 406 -7.24 -5.68 -12.86
C ILE A 406 -6.25 -5.01 -13.82
N VAL A 407 -5.49 -4.03 -13.31
CA VAL A 407 -4.68 -3.16 -14.18
C VAL A 407 -3.34 -3.79 -14.54
N THR A 408 -2.68 -4.52 -13.63
CA THR A 408 -1.34 -5.06 -13.89
C THR A 408 -1.30 -6.05 -15.06
N PRO A 409 -2.24 -7.03 -15.18
CA PRO A 409 -2.30 -7.93 -16.33
C PRO A 409 -2.56 -7.25 -17.68
N ILE A 410 -2.99 -6.00 -17.67
CA ILE A 410 -3.20 -5.18 -18.88
C ILE A 410 -1.97 -4.28 -19.13
N ALA A 411 -1.43 -3.68 -18.08
CA ALA A 411 -0.34 -2.71 -18.19
C ALA A 411 0.99 -3.37 -18.61
N ILE A 412 1.28 -4.58 -18.14
CA ILE A 412 2.53 -5.29 -18.48
C ILE A 412 2.59 -5.69 -19.96
N PRO A 413 1.59 -6.37 -20.55
CA PRO A 413 1.57 -6.64 -21.99
C PRO A 413 1.71 -5.37 -22.83
N LEU A 414 0.96 -4.32 -22.45
CA LEU A 414 0.99 -3.04 -23.12
C LEU A 414 2.38 -2.38 -23.08
N ALA A 415 3.01 -2.36 -21.90
CA ALA A 415 4.36 -1.81 -21.73
C ALA A 415 5.43 -2.61 -22.48
N TRP A 416 5.29 -3.94 -22.52
CA TRP A 416 6.18 -4.81 -23.27
C TRP A 416 6.13 -4.50 -24.76
N SER A 417 4.95 -4.44 -25.33
CA SER A 417 4.75 -4.19 -26.75
C SER A 417 5.17 -2.78 -27.15
N ILE A 418 4.67 -1.75 -26.48
CA ILE A 418 5.06 -0.33 -26.76
C ILE A 418 6.57 -0.13 -26.55
N GLY A 419 7.20 -0.94 -25.69
CA GLY A 419 8.64 -0.97 -25.49
C GLY A 419 9.43 -1.66 -26.60
N GLY A 420 8.80 -2.13 -27.67
CA GLY A 420 9.43 -2.84 -28.79
C GLY A 420 9.80 -4.28 -28.43
N SER A 421 8.97 -4.98 -27.65
CA SER A 421 9.24 -6.32 -27.13
C SER A 421 10.52 -6.39 -26.28
N ALA A 422 10.75 -5.36 -25.48
CA ALA A 422 11.87 -5.22 -24.57
C ALA A 422 11.40 -4.77 -23.18
N PRO A 423 12.11 -5.13 -22.08
CA PRO A 423 11.69 -4.81 -20.72
C PRO A 423 11.80 -3.33 -20.32
N THR A 424 12.11 -2.43 -21.26
CA THR A 424 12.45 -1.02 -20.99
C THR A 424 11.36 -0.20 -20.33
N LEU A 425 10.09 -0.53 -20.57
CA LEU A 425 8.93 0.16 -20.00
C LEU A 425 8.27 -0.62 -18.85
N LEU A 426 8.65 -1.87 -18.60
CA LEU A 426 8.04 -2.68 -17.54
C LEU A 426 8.20 -2.07 -16.14
N PRO A 427 9.40 -1.59 -15.72
CA PRO A 427 9.54 -1.00 -14.39
C PRO A 427 8.63 0.20 -14.15
N VAL A 428 8.50 1.09 -15.14
CA VAL A 428 7.64 2.25 -15.00
C VAL A 428 6.17 1.88 -15.04
N ALA A 429 5.75 0.91 -15.84
CA ALA A 429 4.38 0.44 -15.87
C ALA A 429 3.97 -0.13 -14.50
N VAL A 430 4.78 -1.01 -13.94
CA VAL A 430 4.55 -1.59 -12.61
C VAL A 430 4.51 -0.51 -11.54
N GLY A 431 5.52 0.37 -11.47
CA GLY A 431 5.57 1.44 -10.48
C GLY A 431 4.41 2.42 -10.56
N THR A 432 3.91 2.71 -11.77
CA THR A 432 2.77 3.61 -11.96
C THR A 432 1.41 2.98 -11.64
N VAL A 433 1.24 1.66 -11.85
CA VAL A 433 0.05 0.94 -11.36
C VAL A 433 -0.05 1.08 -9.84
N PHE A 434 1.02 0.81 -9.13
CA PHE A 434 1.03 0.89 -7.66
C PHE A 434 0.83 2.32 -7.17
N SER A 435 1.50 3.30 -7.80
CA SER A 435 1.31 4.72 -7.50
C SER A 435 -0.14 5.18 -7.65
N GLY A 436 -0.78 4.81 -8.76
CA GLY A 436 -2.17 5.19 -9.02
C GLY A 436 -3.15 4.47 -8.07
N ALA A 437 -2.94 3.17 -7.84
CA ALA A 437 -3.77 2.39 -6.93
C ALA A 437 -3.76 2.95 -5.50
N ILE A 438 -2.59 3.31 -4.97
CA ILE A 438 -2.46 3.89 -3.63
C ILE A 438 -3.02 5.33 -3.58
N PHE A 439 -2.83 6.15 -4.61
CA PHE A 439 -3.44 7.48 -4.64
C PHE A 439 -4.98 7.41 -4.58
N GLY A 440 -5.57 6.53 -5.39
CA GLY A 440 -7.02 6.37 -5.42
C GLY A 440 -7.57 5.91 -4.08
N ASP A 441 -6.86 4.99 -3.42
CA ASP A 441 -7.15 4.50 -2.09
C ASP A 441 -7.12 5.63 -1.05
N HIS A 442 -6.04 6.39 -0.95
CA HIS A 442 -5.89 7.54 -0.06
C HIS A 442 -6.97 8.63 -0.24
N CYS A 443 -7.54 8.79 -1.42
CA CYS A 443 -8.53 9.81 -1.69
C CYS A 443 -9.97 9.28 -1.57
N SER A 444 -10.18 7.98 -1.50
CA SER A 444 -11.50 7.36 -1.53
C SER A 444 -12.19 7.39 -0.17
N PRO A 445 -13.41 7.92 -0.07
CA PRO A 445 -14.17 7.88 1.18
C PRO A 445 -14.71 6.48 1.53
N ILE A 446 -14.45 5.48 0.70
CA ILE A 446 -14.84 4.09 0.93
C ILE A 446 -13.63 3.15 1.03
N SER A 447 -12.43 3.72 1.08
CA SER A 447 -11.19 2.98 1.27
C SER A 447 -11.14 2.35 2.67
N ASP A 448 -10.75 1.09 2.71
CA ASP A 448 -10.58 0.34 3.95
C ASP A 448 -9.43 0.91 4.80
N THR A 449 -8.29 1.28 4.21
CA THR A 449 -7.17 1.88 4.95
C THR A 449 -7.51 3.25 5.52
N THR A 450 -8.21 4.10 4.75
CA THR A 450 -8.66 5.43 5.19
C THR A 450 -9.74 5.35 6.28
N ILE A 451 -10.65 4.35 6.20
CA ILE A 451 -11.62 4.05 7.25
C ILE A 451 -10.90 3.62 8.53
N LEU A 452 -9.94 2.70 8.43
CA LEU A 452 -9.18 2.21 9.58
C LEU A 452 -8.34 3.32 10.22
N SER A 453 -7.65 4.15 9.43
CA SER A 453 -6.89 5.31 9.93
C SER A 453 -7.77 6.26 10.72
N SER A 454 -8.99 6.55 10.22
CA SER A 454 -9.98 7.37 10.93
C SER A 454 -10.46 6.70 12.23
N THR A 455 -10.71 5.40 12.18
CA THR A 455 -11.22 4.61 13.32
C THR A 455 -10.23 4.58 14.47
N PHE A 456 -8.98 4.21 14.19
CA PHE A 456 -7.96 4.05 15.24
C PHE A 456 -7.47 5.37 15.81
N THR A 457 -7.51 6.45 15.05
CA THR A 457 -7.23 7.79 15.57
C THR A 457 -8.45 8.44 16.23
N GLY A 458 -9.65 7.89 16.03
CA GLY A 458 -10.91 8.47 16.46
C GLY A 458 -11.22 9.80 15.76
N ALA A 459 -10.83 9.93 14.50
CA ALA A 459 -11.20 11.06 13.66
C ALA A 459 -12.59 10.89 13.05
N ASP A 460 -13.19 11.99 12.61
CA ASP A 460 -14.32 11.94 11.69
C ASP A 460 -13.79 11.51 10.32
N HIS A 461 -14.34 10.43 9.77
CA HIS A 461 -13.86 9.85 8.54
C HIS A 461 -13.93 10.80 7.34
N ILE A 462 -15.03 11.53 7.20
CA ILE A 462 -15.20 12.47 6.08
C ILE A 462 -14.28 13.69 6.22
N ASP A 463 -14.07 14.16 7.44
CA ASP A 463 -13.11 15.25 7.69
C ASP A 463 -11.68 14.80 7.39
N HIS A 464 -11.31 13.55 7.72
CA HIS A 464 -10.03 12.98 7.35
C HIS A 464 -9.85 12.95 5.83
N VAL A 465 -10.78 12.34 5.09
CA VAL A 465 -10.72 12.28 3.61
C VAL A 465 -10.58 13.68 2.99
N ARG A 466 -11.41 14.64 3.43
CA ARG A 466 -11.39 15.99 2.89
C ARG A 466 -10.06 16.71 3.13
N THR A 467 -9.51 16.61 4.32
CA THR A 467 -8.25 17.27 4.67
C THR A 467 -7.05 16.63 3.96
N GLN A 468 -6.99 15.30 3.86
CA GLN A 468 -5.95 14.54 3.19
C GLN A 468 -5.92 14.78 1.67
N MET A 469 -7.08 14.95 1.05
CA MET A 469 -7.21 15.06 -0.41
C MET A 469 -6.36 16.19 -1.00
N TYR A 470 -6.23 17.33 -0.33
CA TYR A 470 -5.37 18.44 -0.77
C TYR A 470 -3.91 18.02 -0.91
N TYR A 471 -3.42 17.23 0.02
CA TYR A 471 -2.05 16.73 0.02
C TYR A 471 -1.85 15.65 -1.04
N ALA A 472 -2.74 14.67 -1.08
CA ALA A 472 -2.67 13.58 -2.05
C ALA A 472 -2.74 14.08 -3.51
N VAL A 473 -3.62 15.05 -3.81
CA VAL A 473 -3.71 15.67 -5.14
C VAL A 473 -2.42 16.42 -5.48
N THR A 474 -1.84 17.16 -4.54
CA THR A 474 -0.55 17.83 -4.76
C THR A 474 0.55 16.81 -5.09
N VAL A 475 0.60 15.70 -4.37
CA VAL A 475 1.59 14.63 -4.57
C VAL A 475 1.42 13.96 -5.94
N ILE A 476 0.20 13.57 -6.35
CA ILE A 476 0.01 12.91 -7.65
C ILE A 476 0.30 13.84 -8.83
N LEU A 477 0.02 15.13 -8.69
CA LEU A 477 0.36 16.11 -9.73
C LEU A 477 1.88 16.21 -9.90
N VAL A 478 2.65 16.26 -8.82
CA VAL A 478 4.11 16.26 -8.90
C VAL A 478 4.62 14.93 -9.47
N ALA A 479 4.09 13.79 -9.03
CA ALA A 479 4.44 12.47 -9.58
C ALA A 479 4.16 12.42 -11.09
N SER A 480 3.00 12.92 -11.53
CA SER A 480 2.62 12.98 -12.95
C SER A 480 3.59 13.81 -13.78
N VAL A 481 3.99 14.99 -13.27
CA VAL A 481 4.99 15.83 -13.95
C VAL A 481 6.32 15.11 -14.07
N MET A 482 6.80 14.48 -13.00
CA MET A 482 8.07 13.73 -13.02
C MET A 482 8.01 12.53 -14.00
N LEU A 483 6.89 11.82 -14.06
CA LEU A 483 6.67 10.72 -15.00
C LEU A 483 6.60 11.22 -16.46
N LEU A 484 5.97 12.36 -16.73
CA LEU A 484 5.97 12.99 -18.05
C LEU A 484 7.39 13.42 -18.47
N VAL A 485 8.15 14.04 -17.57
CA VAL A 485 9.55 14.39 -17.82
C VAL A 485 10.37 13.13 -18.11
N TRP A 486 10.18 12.05 -17.34
CA TRP A 486 10.84 10.78 -17.62
C TRP A 486 10.43 10.22 -18.99
N GLY A 487 9.15 10.24 -19.31
CA GLY A 487 8.63 9.77 -20.59
C GLY A 487 9.22 10.52 -21.79
N ALA A 488 9.45 11.82 -21.65
CA ALA A 488 10.01 12.66 -22.70
C ALA A 488 11.54 12.58 -22.82
N THR A 489 12.24 12.45 -21.68
CA THR A 489 13.69 12.66 -21.63
C THR A 489 14.49 11.40 -21.30
N ARG A 490 13.85 10.40 -20.71
CA ARG A 490 14.48 9.18 -20.15
C ARG A 490 15.55 9.46 -19.09
N ILE A 491 15.51 10.64 -18.46
CA ILE A 491 16.37 10.95 -17.32
C ILE A 491 16.08 9.97 -16.19
N THR A 492 17.14 9.45 -15.58
CA THR A 492 17.00 8.47 -14.48
C THR A 492 16.07 8.97 -13.37
N PRO A 493 15.18 8.12 -12.83
CA PRO A 493 14.33 8.48 -11.70
C PRO A 493 15.11 8.97 -10.48
N LEU A 494 16.35 8.50 -10.29
CA LEU A 494 17.23 8.95 -9.20
C LEU A 494 17.54 10.44 -9.24
N VAL A 495 17.45 11.08 -10.40
CA VAL A 495 17.57 12.53 -10.56
C VAL A 495 16.21 13.21 -10.41
N LEU A 496 15.16 12.59 -10.94
CA LEU A 496 13.81 13.16 -10.90
C LEU A 496 13.21 13.17 -9.49
N LEU A 497 13.52 12.18 -8.67
CA LEU A 497 13.02 12.11 -7.29
C LEU A 497 13.47 13.31 -6.44
N PRO A 498 14.75 13.69 -6.35
CA PRO A 498 15.17 14.92 -5.65
C PRO A 498 14.53 16.19 -6.22
N ILE A 499 14.36 16.29 -7.54
CA ILE A 499 13.68 17.42 -8.17
C ILE A 499 12.20 17.47 -7.74
N GLY A 500 11.52 16.32 -7.73
CA GLY A 500 10.14 16.22 -7.25
C GLY A 500 9.99 16.60 -5.77
N VAL A 501 10.93 16.19 -4.92
CA VAL A 501 10.99 16.60 -3.50
C VAL A 501 11.14 18.11 -3.37
N GLY A 502 12.05 18.72 -4.14
CA GLY A 502 12.21 20.17 -4.16
C GLY A 502 10.95 20.90 -4.61
N LEU A 503 10.27 20.37 -5.63
CA LEU A 503 8.99 20.91 -6.11
C LEU A 503 7.89 20.79 -5.04
N LEU A 504 7.77 19.64 -4.38
CA LEU A 504 6.83 19.45 -3.25
C LEU A 504 7.08 20.45 -2.14
N TYR A 505 8.35 20.62 -1.74
CA TYR A 505 8.71 21.59 -0.71
C TYR A 505 8.30 23.02 -1.10
N GLY A 506 8.58 23.42 -2.34
CA GLY A 506 8.18 24.71 -2.88
C GLY A 506 6.66 24.91 -2.93
N LEU A 507 5.91 23.85 -3.34
CA LEU A 507 4.45 23.87 -3.38
C LEU A 507 3.84 23.96 -1.97
N VAL A 508 4.34 23.18 -1.01
CA VAL A 508 3.88 23.27 0.39
C VAL A 508 4.07 24.68 0.92
N TYR A 509 5.24 25.28 0.67
CA TYR A 509 5.51 26.65 1.10
C TYR A 509 4.59 27.66 0.44
N GLY A 510 4.47 27.61 -0.89
CA GLY A 510 3.64 28.54 -1.67
C GLY A 510 2.13 28.39 -1.38
N LEU A 511 1.63 27.15 -1.35
CA LEU A 511 0.21 26.88 -1.08
C LEU A 511 -0.17 27.26 0.37
N SER A 512 0.72 26.99 1.33
CA SER A 512 0.50 27.36 2.74
C SER A 512 0.44 28.87 2.92
N GLU A 513 1.36 29.66 2.33
CA GLU A 513 1.32 31.13 2.38
C GLU A 513 0.09 31.70 1.69
N TRP A 514 -0.23 31.17 0.49
CA TRP A 514 -1.39 31.63 -0.27
C TRP A 514 -2.70 31.39 0.45
N ASP A 515 -2.91 30.17 1.00
CA ASP A 515 -4.16 29.81 1.65
C ASP A 515 -4.29 30.51 3.03
N ALA A 516 -3.21 30.61 3.78
CA ALA A 516 -3.17 31.35 5.04
C ALA A 516 -3.50 32.83 4.83
N SER A 517 -2.91 33.48 3.81
CA SER A 517 -3.24 34.87 3.47
C SER A 517 -4.72 35.04 3.12
N ARG A 518 -5.29 34.11 2.35
CA ARG A 518 -6.70 34.14 1.95
C ARG A 518 -7.66 33.98 3.13
N LYS A 519 -7.26 33.19 4.13
CA LYS A 519 -8.06 32.89 5.34
C LYS A 519 -7.78 33.84 6.50
N ASN A 520 -6.85 34.78 6.36
CA ASN A 520 -6.32 35.63 7.43
C ASN A 520 -5.79 34.80 8.63
N LEU A 521 -5.09 33.72 8.33
CA LEU A 521 -4.45 32.83 9.30
C LEU A 521 -2.93 32.88 9.15
N ALA A 522 -2.19 32.41 10.16
CA ALA A 522 -0.76 32.15 10.01
C ALA A 522 -0.56 30.82 9.25
N PRO A 523 0.49 30.71 8.39
CA PRO A 523 0.81 29.47 7.70
C PRO A 523 1.17 28.31 8.65
N GLN A 524 1.52 28.61 9.88
CA GLN A 524 1.86 27.69 10.95
C GLN A 524 0.98 27.99 12.16
N ALA A 525 0.13 27.05 12.54
CA ALA A 525 -0.80 27.24 13.68
C ALA A 525 -0.07 27.58 15.00
N ALA A 526 1.08 26.91 15.26
CA ALA A 526 1.88 27.09 16.48
C ALA A 526 2.58 28.45 16.61
N ARG A 527 2.67 29.27 15.55
CA ARG A 527 3.31 30.61 15.61
C ARG A 527 2.35 31.73 16.02
N THR A 528 1.07 31.47 16.10
CA THR A 528 0.06 32.50 16.42
C THR A 528 0.19 33.02 17.84
N GLU A 529 0.74 32.23 18.78
CA GLU A 529 0.91 32.66 20.19
C GLU A 529 2.16 33.53 20.44
N GLN A 530 3.21 33.40 19.62
CA GLN A 530 4.40 34.23 19.78
C GLN A 530 4.22 35.69 19.31
N GLN A 531 3.16 35.95 18.53
CA GLN A 531 2.82 37.30 18.07
C GLN A 531 1.78 38.02 18.95
N SER A 532 1.15 37.30 19.87
CA SER A 532 0.09 37.81 20.74
C SER A 532 0.50 37.99 22.20
N SER A 533 1.74 37.72 22.59
CA SER A 533 2.28 38.19 23.88
C SER A 533 2.51 39.70 23.78
N PRO A 534 1.79 40.54 24.51
CA PRO A 534 2.20 41.92 24.66
C PRO A 534 3.60 41.91 25.29
N SER A 535 4.54 42.64 24.70
CA SER A 535 5.74 43.04 25.43
C SER A 535 5.28 43.68 26.75
N ASP A 536 5.53 43.01 27.85
CA ASP A 536 5.44 43.64 29.17
C ASP A 536 6.41 44.83 29.17
N ASP A 537 5.84 46.02 29.02
CA ASP A 537 6.44 47.29 29.45
C ASP A 537 6.04 47.59 30.91
#